data_6710fcab7f9f80f49d96d4c4ee07fb1d
#
_entry.id   6710fcab7f9f80f49d96d4c4ee07fb1d
#
_cell.length_a   1.000
_cell.length_b   1.000
_cell.length_c   1.000
_cell.angle_alpha   90.00
_cell.angle_beta   90.00
_cell.angle_gamma   90.00
#
_symmetry.space_group_name_H-M   'P 1'
#
loop_
_entity.id
_entity.type
_entity.pdbx_description
1 polymer ?
#
loop_
_entity_poly.entity_id
_entity_poly.type
_entity_poly.pdbx_seq_one_letter_code
_entity_poly.pdbx_strand_id
1 'polypeptide(L)'
;FALLPVRAFRALFFRRANAEAENGEFKLTVYCSKGTYIRSLIADIGESLGCVACMTALRRTLSNGFTLSDAHTEEAIKQLAPGGVLPVDAPFGGFPGVSLSKAQSVRFRNGGELFTQRVNGAEQTGLYRVYSNEGEFLGLGEVSAEEKELIKARRVI
;
A
#
# COMPACT_ATOMS: atom_id res chain seq x y z
N PHE A 1 24.28 16.55 10.34
CA PHE A 1 23.65 15.21 10.31
C PHE A 1 24.42 14.36 9.31
N ALA A 2 25.30 13.50 9.80
CA ALA A 2 26.04 12.58 8.97
C ALA A 2 25.08 11.51 8.43
N LEU A 3 25.01 11.36 7.12
CA LEU A 3 24.44 10.20 6.46
C LEU A 3 25.34 9.00 6.83
N LEU A 4 24.90 8.18 7.77
CA LEU A 4 25.55 6.92 8.09
C LEU A 4 25.55 6.05 6.84
N PRO A 5 26.68 5.47 6.42
CA PRO A 5 26.74 4.53 5.33
C PRO A 5 26.07 3.23 5.80
N VAL A 6 24.78 3.12 5.62
CA VAL A 6 24.05 1.87 5.80
C VAL A 6 24.56 0.91 4.72
N ARG A 7 25.45 -0.01 5.10
CA ARG A 7 25.94 -1.07 4.22
C ARG A 7 24.73 -1.84 3.69
N ALA A 8 24.56 -1.71 2.39
CA ALA A 8 23.77 -2.60 1.52
C ALA A 8 22.56 -3.26 2.17
N PHE A 9 21.72 -2.50 2.86
CA PHE A 9 20.38 -2.95 3.09
C PHE A 9 19.68 -3.02 1.72
N ARG A 10 19.03 -4.11 1.44
CA ARG A 10 17.97 -4.19 0.43
C ARG A 10 16.79 -3.27 0.83
N ALA A 11 17.09 -2.15 1.45
CA ALA A 11 16.19 -1.05 1.74
C ALA A 11 16.06 -0.18 0.51
N LEU A 12 15.50 -0.76 -0.54
CA LEU A 12 15.15 0.02 -1.72
C LEU A 12 14.18 1.17 -1.36
N PHE A 13 13.68 1.28 -0.12
CA PHE A 13 12.63 2.23 0.22
C PHE A 13 12.60 2.72 1.67
N PHE A 14 13.75 3.03 2.25
CA PHE A 14 13.77 3.87 3.43
C PHE A 14 13.69 5.34 2.98
N ARG A 15 12.51 5.96 3.13
CA ARG A 15 12.33 7.32 2.62
C ARG A 15 12.71 8.41 3.62
N ARG A 16 12.49 8.22 4.91
CA ARG A 16 12.74 9.23 5.93
C ARG A 16 12.70 8.64 7.34
N ALA A 17 13.58 9.08 8.23
CA ALA A 17 13.45 8.88 9.67
C ALA A 17 13.69 10.19 10.40
N ASN A 18 12.86 10.46 11.40
CA ASN A 18 13.11 11.49 12.41
C ASN A 18 13.38 10.76 13.72
N ALA A 19 14.37 11.20 14.47
CA ALA A 19 14.73 10.66 15.78
C ALA A 19 14.53 11.71 16.86
N GLU A 20 13.86 11.31 17.93
CA GLU A 20 13.74 12.08 19.18
C GLU A 20 14.35 11.22 20.28
N ALA A 21 15.10 11.82 21.20
CA ALA A 21 15.74 11.14 22.33
C ALA A 21 15.13 11.60 23.64
N GLU A 22 14.72 10.66 24.48
CA GLU A 22 14.22 10.92 25.82
C GLU A 22 14.65 9.77 26.75
N ASN A 23 15.25 10.10 27.89
CA ASN A 23 15.65 9.13 28.94
C ASN A 23 16.50 7.94 28.45
N GLY A 24 17.37 8.15 27.45
CA GLY A 24 18.18 7.09 26.84
C GLY A 24 17.45 6.19 25.85
N GLU A 25 16.17 6.43 25.59
CA GLU A 25 15.43 5.81 24.51
C GLU A 25 15.33 6.76 23.31
N PHE A 26 15.33 6.17 22.12
CA PHE A 26 15.19 6.90 20.87
C PHE A 26 13.87 6.55 20.20
N LYS A 27 13.05 7.55 19.95
CA LYS A 27 11.82 7.40 19.16
C LYS A 27 12.12 7.70 17.71
N LEU A 28 11.92 6.71 16.86
CA LEU A 28 12.10 6.81 15.42
C LEU A 28 10.75 6.79 14.70
N THR A 29 10.51 7.76 13.82
CA THR A 29 9.42 7.68 12.85
C THR A 29 10.00 7.20 11.52
N VAL A 30 9.53 6.05 11.04
CA VAL A 30 10.08 5.35 9.88
C VAL A 30 9.02 5.23 8.79
N TYR A 31 9.33 5.72 7.60
CA TYR A 31 8.54 5.47 6.39
C TYR A 31 9.25 4.41 5.56
N CYS A 32 8.65 3.26 5.41
CA CYS A 32 9.26 2.13 4.71
C CYS A 32 8.25 1.37 3.86
N SER A 33 8.76 0.58 2.91
CA SER A 33 7.96 -0.29 2.07
C SER A 33 7.48 -1.54 2.81
N LYS A 34 6.54 -2.26 2.18
CA LYS A 34 6.16 -3.61 2.56
C LYS A 34 7.39 -4.52 2.65
N GLY A 35 7.43 -5.37 3.68
CA GLY A 35 8.51 -6.34 3.90
C GLY A 35 9.71 -5.81 4.69
N THR A 36 9.71 -4.54 5.11
CA THR A 36 10.75 -4.00 6.00
C THR A 36 10.50 -4.46 7.44
N TYR A 37 11.47 -5.18 8.00
CA TYR A 37 11.44 -5.62 9.40
C TYR A 37 12.06 -4.54 10.29
N ILE A 38 11.23 -3.83 11.05
CA ILE A 38 11.70 -2.72 11.92
C ILE A 38 12.66 -3.21 12.99
N ARG A 39 12.49 -4.42 13.52
CA ARG A 39 13.44 -5.02 14.49
C ARG A 39 14.85 -5.16 13.91
N SER A 40 14.95 -5.63 12.66
CA SER A 40 16.24 -5.73 11.99
C SER A 40 16.84 -4.36 11.74
N LEU A 41 16.03 -3.40 11.28
CA LEU A 41 16.49 -2.02 11.08
C LEU A 41 17.10 -1.42 12.36
N ILE A 42 16.47 -1.64 13.52
CA ILE A 42 17.00 -1.14 14.81
C ILE A 42 18.32 -1.81 15.16
N ALA A 43 18.42 -3.13 14.99
CA ALA A 43 19.67 -3.86 15.25
C ALA A 43 20.81 -3.33 14.36
N ASP A 44 20.55 -3.11 13.07
CA ASP A 44 21.56 -2.61 12.13
C ASP A 44 21.97 -1.16 12.40
N ILE A 45 21.04 -0.32 12.87
CA ILE A 45 21.38 1.04 13.34
C ILE A 45 22.33 0.93 14.53
N GLY A 46 22.06 0.04 15.51
CA GLY A 46 22.91 -0.19 16.64
C GLY A 46 24.32 -0.63 16.23
N GLU A 47 24.41 -1.64 15.36
CA GLU A 47 25.68 -2.12 14.82
C GLU A 47 26.46 -1.00 14.12
N SER A 48 25.79 -0.19 13.31
CA SER A 48 26.41 0.94 12.60
C SER A 48 26.93 2.04 13.53
N LEU A 49 26.34 2.16 14.71
CA LEU A 49 26.76 3.10 15.76
C LEU A 49 27.81 2.49 16.72
N GLY A 50 28.18 1.23 16.55
CA GLY A 50 29.11 0.52 17.43
C GLY A 50 28.51 0.17 18.80
N CYS A 51 27.20 0.08 18.92
CA CYS A 51 26.49 -0.28 20.14
C CYS A 51 25.39 -1.32 19.86
N VAL A 52 24.87 -1.92 20.93
CA VAL A 52 23.68 -2.79 20.83
C VAL A 52 22.43 -1.93 20.88
N ALA A 53 21.48 -2.20 19.98
CA ALA A 53 20.16 -1.59 20.03
C ALA A 53 19.06 -2.63 19.94
N CYS A 54 17.97 -2.41 20.67
CA CYS A 54 16.79 -3.25 20.64
C CYS A 54 15.52 -2.40 20.56
N MET A 55 14.48 -2.97 19.98
CA MET A 55 13.19 -2.33 19.88
C MET A 55 12.37 -2.58 21.15
N THR A 56 12.02 -1.53 21.89
CA THR A 56 11.19 -1.58 23.09
C THR A 56 9.71 -1.49 22.79
N ALA A 57 9.33 -0.70 21.75
CA ALA A 57 7.95 -0.54 21.35
C ALA A 57 7.83 -0.33 19.83
N LEU A 58 6.67 -0.66 19.27
CA LEU A 58 6.33 -0.40 17.88
C LEU A 58 4.88 0.07 17.76
N ARG A 59 4.68 1.20 17.10
CA ARG A 59 3.34 1.69 16.77
C ARG A 59 3.25 1.99 15.28
N ARG A 60 2.36 1.31 14.58
CA ARG A 60 2.06 1.62 13.19
C ARG A 60 1.07 2.77 13.14
N THR A 61 1.43 3.88 12.50
CA THR A 61 0.62 5.09 12.40
C THR A 61 -0.06 5.26 11.05
N LEU A 62 0.46 4.58 10.01
CA LEU A 62 -0.07 4.59 8.65
C LEU A 62 0.14 3.24 7.99
N SER A 63 -0.87 2.74 7.28
CA SER A 63 -0.78 1.53 6.45
C SER A 63 -1.79 1.58 5.31
N ASN A 64 -1.33 1.47 4.06
CA ASN A 64 -2.20 1.45 2.86
C ASN A 64 -3.19 2.63 2.78
N GLY A 65 -2.77 3.82 3.19
CA GLY A 65 -3.62 5.01 3.20
C GLY A 65 -4.46 5.19 4.48
N PHE A 66 -4.60 4.15 5.32
CA PHE A 66 -5.31 4.24 6.60
C PHE A 66 -4.39 4.77 7.70
N THR A 67 -4.91 5.65 8.51
CA THR A 67 -4.23 6.30 9.65
C THR A 67 -4.75 5.74 10.99
N LEU A 68 -4.20 6.22 12.10
CA LEU A 68 -4.71 5.83 13.43
C LEU A 68 -6.14 6.32 13.68
N SER A 69 -6.59 7.39 13.03
CA SER A 69 -7.98 7.86 13.15
C SER A 69 -8.99 6.94 12.49
N ASP A 70 -8.54 6.11 11.55
CA ASP A 70 -9.38 5.12 10.87
C ASP A 70 -9.37 3.77 11.62
N ALA A 71 -8.56 3.64 12.66
CA ALA A 71 -8.44 2.42 13.44
C ALA A 71 -9.48 2.36 14.55
N HIS A 72 -10.05 1.20 14.75
CA HIS A 72 -11.01 0.90 15.81
C HIS A 72 -10.43 -0.08 16.81
N THR A 73 -10.82 0.04 18.07
CA THR A 73 -10.53 -0.99 19.09
C THR A 73 -11.40 -2.22 18.87
N GLU A 74 -11.01 -3.35 19.44
CA GLU A 74 -11.79 -4.59 19.35
C GLU A 74 -13.21 -4.41 19.89
N GLU A 75 -13.37 -3.67 20.98
CA GLU A 75 -14.67 -3.36 21.58
C GLU A 75 -15.54 -2.52 20.64
N ALA A 76 -14.96 -1.51 20.00
CA ALA A 76 -15.66 -0.69 19.02
C ALA A 76 -16.11 -1.51 17.80
N ILE A 77 -15.26 -2.41 17.30
CA ILE A 77 -15.60 -3.30 16.18
C ILE A 77 -16.79 -4.21 16.53
N LYS A 78 -16.82 -4.78 17.74
CA LYS A 78 -17.94 -5.61 18.19
C LYS A 78 -19.28 -4.86 18.19
N GLN A 79 -19.25 -3.54 18.41
CA GLN A 79 -20.43 -2.67 18.38
C GLN A 79 -20.83 -2.23 16.96
N LEU A 80 -19.88 -2.18 16.03
CA LEU A 80 -20.11 -1.72 14.65
C LEU A 80 -20.71 -2.78 13.72
N ALA A 81 -20.70 -4.06 14.10
CA ALA A 81 -21.15 -5.17 13.26
C ALA A 81 -22.65 -5.07 12.91
N PRO A 82 -23.05 -5.46 11.68
CA PRO A 82 -22.30 -5.89 10.49
C PRO A 82 -21.93 -4.75 9.52
N GLY A 83 -22.30 -3.49 9.80
CA GLY A 83 -22.10 -2.33 8.91
C GLY A 83 -20.68 -1.72 8.94
N GLY A 84 -19.80 -2.20 9.81
CA GLY A 84 -18.45 -1.63 9.98
C GLY A 84 -17.37 -2.17 9.04
N VAL A 85 -17.73 -3.07 8.11
CA VAL A 85 -16.76 -3.61 7.14
C VAL A 85 -16.66 -2.68 5.95
N LEU A 86 -15.45 -2.17 5.71
CA LEU A 86 -15.19 -1.33 4.54
C LEU A 86 -15.26 -2.13 3.25
N PRO A 87 -15.68 -1.51 2.13
CA PRO A 87 -15.61 -2.14 0.81
C PRO A 87 -14.18 -2.57 0.48
N VAL A 88 -14.03 -3.63 -0.31
CA VAL A 88 -12.72 -4.21 -0.67
C VAL A 88 -11.85 -3.21 -1.43
N ASP A 89 -12.45 -2.27 -2.14
CA ASP A 89 -11.79 -1.21 -2.91
C ASP A 89 -11.44 0.04 -2.07
N ALA A 90 -11.85 0.13 -0.80
CA ALA A 90 -11.58 1.27 0.06
C ALA A 90 -10.09 1.67 0.13
N PRO A 91 -9.11 0.73 0.21
CA PRO A 91 -7.69 1.07 0.21
C PRO A 91 -7.18 1.71 -1.08
N PHE A 92 -7.95 1.61 -2.14
CA PHE A 92 -7.58 2.02 -3.50
C PHE A 92 -8.28 3.31 -3.93
N GLY A 93 -8.93 4.04 -3.02
CA GLY A 93 -9.70 5.25 -3.30
C GLY A 93 -8.93 6.34 -4.05
N GLY A 94 -7.59 6.36 -3.95
CA GLY A 94 -6.72 7.29 -4.67
C GLY A 94 -6.51 6.96 -6.16
N PHE A 95 -6.92 5.78 -6.64
CA PHE A 95 -6.81 5.41 -8.05
C PHE A 95 -8.12 5.71 -8.79
N PRO A 96 -8.05 6.13 -10.08
CA PRO A 96 -9.25 6.33 -10.89
C PRO A 96 -10.04 5.03 -11.06
N GLY A 97 -11.36 5.14 -11.21
CA GLY A 97 -12.25 4.01 -11.46
C GLY A 97 -12.64 3.93 -12.93
N VAL A 98 -12.72 2.72 -13.45
CA VAL A 98 -13.25 2.44 -14.79
C VAL A 98 -14.32 1.36 -14.72
N SER A 99 -15.37 1.50 -15.54
CA SER A 99 -16.46 0.51 -15.61
C SER A 99 -16.38 -0.26 -16.91
N LEU A 100 -16.54 -1.57 -16.82
CA LEU A 100 -16.45 -2.51 -17.93
C LEU A 100 -17.84 -2.98 -18.37
N SER A 101 -18.01 -3.24 -19.65
CA SER A 101 -19.18 -3.98 -20.15
C SER A 101 -19.17 -5.43 -19.63
N LYS A 102 -20.29 -6.13 -19.73
CA LYS A 102 -20.41 -7.53 -19.29
C LYS A 102 -19.36 -8.45 -19.94
N ALA A 103 -19.14 -8.31 -21.25
CA ALA A 103 -18.14 -9.12 -21.96
C ALA A 103 -16.71 -8.79 -21.52
N GLN A 104 -16.39 -7.52 -21.30
CA GLN A 104 -15.11 -7.07 -20.81
C GLN A 104 -14.86 -7.54 -19.36
N SER A 105 -15.89 -7.52 -18.51
CA SER A 105 -15.82 -8.01 -17.13
C SER A 105 -15.43 -9.49 -17.07
N VAL A 106 -16.06 -10.33 -17.90
CA VAL A 106 -15.73 -11.75 -18.01
C VAL A 106 -14.27 -11.94 -18.46
N ARG A 107 -13.83 -11.17 -19.47
CA ARG A 107 -12.46 -11.25 -19.96
C ARG A 107 -11.45 -10.81 -18.88
N PHE A 108 -11.73 -9.72 -18.17
CA PHE A 108 -10.88 -9.20 -17.09
C PHE A 108 -10.77 -10.20 -15.94
N ARG A 109 -11.87 -10.80 -15.49
CA ARG A 109 -11.88 -11.83 -14.43
C ARG A 109 -11.01 -13.04 -14.76
N ASN A 110 -10.88 -13.38 -16.04
CA ASN A 110 -10.02 -14.45 -16.51
C ASN A 110 -8.56 -13.99 -16.78
N GLY A 111 -8.18 -12.78 -16.32
CA GLY A 111 -6.84 -12.22 -16.53
C GLY A 111 -6.56 -11.75 -17.96
N GLY A 112 -7.59 -11.64 -18.80
CA GLY A 112 -7.44 -11.16 -20.18
C GLY A 112 -7.23 -9.66 -20.26
N GLU A 113 -6.40 -9.25 -21.20
CA GLU A 113 -6.09 -7.84 -21.47
C GLU A 113 -7.26 -7.13 -22.17
N LEU A 114 -7.45 -5.84 -21.89
CA LEU A 114 -8.48 -5.01 -22.49
C LEU A 114 -7.84 -3.82 -23.21
N PHE A 115 -8.35 -3.47 -24.37
CA PHE A 115 -7.91 -2.29 -25.09
C PHE A 115 -8.41 -1.02 -24.40
N THR A 116 -7.49 -0.08 -24.08
CA THR A 116 -7.81 1.19 -23.42
C THR A 116 -8.85 2.00 -24.21
N GLN A 117 -8.75 2.01 -25.53
CA GLN A 117 -9.69 2.69 -26.44
C GLN A 117 -11.15 2.20 -26.32
N ARG A 118 -11.36 1.02 -25.73
CA ARG A 118 -12.71 0.43 -25.52
C ARG A 118 -13.18 0.55 -24.07
N VAL A 119 -12.43 1.24 -23.22
CA VAL A 119 -12.74 1.43 -21.80
C VAL A 119 -12.67 2.92 -21.50
N ASN A 120 -13.82 3.53 -21.26
CA ASN A 120 -13.90 4.96 -20.98
C ASN A 120 -13.15 5.30 -19.68
N GLY A 121 -12.32 6.34 -19.71
CA GLY A 121 -11.56 6.79 -18.54
C GLY A 121 -10.21 6.08 -18.32
N ALA A 122 -9.79 5.18 -19.21
CA ALA A 122 -8.51 4.46 -19.12
C ALA A 122 -7.40 5.07 -20.01
N GLU A 123 -7.32 6.38 -20.06
CA GLU A 123 -6.46 7.10 -21.04
C GLU A 123 -5.04 7.34 -20.52
N GLN A 124 -4.84 7.27 -19.21
CA GLN A 124 -3.55 7.57 -18.59
C GLN A 124 -2.84 6.29 -18.15
N THR A 125 -1.51 6.34 -18.10
CA THR A 125 -0.70 5.26 -17.51
C THR A 125 -0.88 5.23 -16.00
N GLY A 126 -0.98 4.04 -15.42
CA GLY A 126 -1.14 3.86 -13.98
C GLY A 126 -2.11 2.76 -13.60
N LEU A 127 -2.43 2.71 -12.32
CA LEU A 127 -3.38 1.76 -11.74
C LEU A 127 -4.80 2.31 -11.77
N TYR A 128 -5.74 1.43 -12.04
CA TYR A 128 -7.16 1.70 -12.09
C TYR A 128 -7.93 0.73 -11.20
N ARG A 129 -8.98 1.22 -10.55
CA ARG A 129 -10.02 0.37 -9.95
C ARG A 129 -10.98 -0.05 -11.06
N VAL A 130 -11.16 -1.33 -11.21
CA VAL A 130 -11.98 -1.89 -12.30
C VAL A 130 -13.29 -2.40 -11.73
N TYR A 131 -14.40 -1.94 -12.30
CA TYR A 131 -15.77 -2.30 -11.90
C TYR A 131 -16.52 -2.94 -13.05
N SER A 132 -17.47 -3.80 -12.71
CA SER A 132 -18.45 -4.29 -13.68
C SER A 132 -19.45 -3.20 -14.04
N ASN A 133 -20.30 -3.46 -15.05
CA ASN A 133 -21.40 -2.58 -15.41
C ASN A 133 -22.48 -2.47 -14.29
N GLU A 134 -22.46 -3.37 -13.32
CA GLU A 134 -23.36 -3.39 -12.16
C GLU A 134 -22.73 -2.70 -10.94
N GLY A 135 -21.50 -2.17 -11.07
CA GLY A 135 -20.78 -1.48 -10.01
C GLY A 135 -20.00 -2.41 -9.05
N GLU A 136 -19.92 -3.70 -9.36
CA GLU A 136 -19.12 -4.64 -8.58
C GLU A 136 -17.62 -4.40 -8.80
N PHE A 137 -16.83 -4.31 -7.74
CA PHE A 137 -15.38 -4.19 -7.85
C PHE A 137 -14.77 -5.51 -8.32
N LEU A 138 -14.10 -5.50 -9.46
CA LEU A 138 -13.49 -6.67 -10.07
C LEU A 138 -12.01 -6.83 -9.75
N GLY A 139 -11.35 -5.76 -9.35
CA GLY A 139 -9.92 -5.76 -9.05
C GLY A 139 -9.19 -4.52 -9.53
N LEU A 140 -7.87 -4.66 -9.66
CA LEU A 140 -6.98 -3.60 -10.16
C LEU A 140 -6.49 -3.94 -11.56
N GLY A 141 -6.60 -2.97 -12.46
CA GLY A 141 -5.98 -2.98 -13.79
C GLY A 141 -4.81 -2.00 -13.84
N GLU A 142 -3.88 -2.21 -14.74
CA GLU A 142 -2.76 -1.30 -15.00
C GLU A 142 -2.61 -1.04 -16.48
N VAL A 143 -2.41 0.24 -16.81
CA VAL A 143 -1.92 0.70 -18.12
C VAL A 143 -0.45 1.04 -17.95
N SER A 144 0.44 0.25 -18.53
CA SER A 144 1.88 0.49 -18.42
C SER A 144 2.34 1.60 -19.36
N ALA A 145 3.49 2.22 -19.06
CA ALA A 145 4.09 3.23 -19.95
C ALA A 145 4.57 2.64 -21.28
N GLU A 146 4.88 1.33 -21.29
CA GLU A 146 5.39 0.60 -22.45
C GLU A 146 4.25 0.14 -23.37
N GLU A 147 3.10 -0.23 -22.80
CA GLU A 147 1.94 -0.75 -23.50
C GLU A 147 0.69 0.07 -23.14
N LYS A 148 0.63 1.30 -23.60
CA LYS A 148 -0.45 2.26 -23.29
C LYS A 148 -1.82 1.87 -23.86
N GLU A 149 -1.85 0.94 -24.79
CA GLU A 149 -3.08 0.51 -25.46
C GLU A 149 -3.84 -0.60 -24.72
N LEU A 150 -3.21 -1.20 -23.70
CA LEU A 150 -3.75 -2.35 -22.99
C LEU A 150 -3.87 -2.12 -21.48
N ILE A 151 -5.03 -2.50 -20.93
CA ILE A 151 -5.24 -2.65 -19.49
C ILE A 151 -4.96 -4.12 -19.16
N LYS A 152 -3.92 -4.35 -18.35
CA LYS A 152 -3.59 -5.68 -17.82
C LYS A 152 -4.14 -5.84 -16.42
N ALA A 153 -4.74 -7.00 -16.13
CA ALA A 153 -5.18 -7.32 -14.80
C ALA A 153 -3.95 -7.49 -13.87
N ARG A 154 -3.87 -6.68 -12.81
CA ARG A 154 -2.83 -6.78 -11.78
C ARG A 154 -3.29 -7.62 -10.61
N ARG A 155 -4.56 -7.52 -10.25
CA ARG A 155 -5.22 -8.34 -9.24
C ARG A 155 -6.69 -8.45 -9.55
N VAL A 156 -7.17 -9.67 -9.63
CA VAL A 156 -8.59 -10.02 -9.79
C VAL A 156 -9.12 -10.51 -8.44
N ILE A 157 -10.39 -10.21 -8.14
CA ILE A 157 -11.10 -10.61 -6.92
C ILE A 157 -12.19 -11.59 -7.27
#